data_a3228918e61b7e409a14151f383bb82e
#
_entry.id   a3228918e61b7e409a14151f383bb82e
#
_cell.length_a   1.000
_cell.length_b   1.000
_cell.length_c   1.000
_cell.angle_alpha   90.00
_cell.angle_beta   90.00
_cell.angle_gamma   90.00
#
_symmetry.space_group_name_H-M   'P 1'
#
loop_
_entity.id
_entity.type
_entity.pdbx_description
1 polymer ?
#
loop_
_entity_poly.entity_id
_entity_poly.type
_entity_poly.pdbx_seq_one_letter_code
_entity_poly.pdbx_strand_id
1 'polypeptide(L)'
;MAKPYTDGTSHTCLILTNDCSVTHEKIIAKIIKDDKNSFNNYIIRFRAKYHISSPKEQSIPLLFMASNYLNDQQVFVNGQAISSNSIDQEQDYPFLRKEEIIDTLQYSDGTPTRYNTYTKYYISYDGKEEEKVIPSDLIYFTAPLKTGENVIEVSYSAFPTTFHYGFLPPYRFGYSLYPSKFWKTFPEIEVEIHFPKELEFEQSSMEKEEYTVSDQLFQGKIKDITYGNHYWRFSPKPSWFGRIVLTINPLGFGAILFLVAAGLHIYTIRKKSKWGLWLGVFFAPLLFYVGFFAAIPFIDWVLGRPSDQGYVFLIAFTYPIFLIFYGMVTFIYYKYEKNKI
;
A
#
# COMPACT_ATOMS: atom_id res chain seq x y z
N MET A 1 -3.12 13.53 16.98
CA MET A 1 -2.81 12.28 16.25
C MET A 1 -3.68 12.26 15.01
N ALA A 2 -3.09 12.49 13.84
CA ALA A 2 -3.81 12.29 12.59
C ALA A 2 -4.19 10.80 12.53
N LYS A 3 -5.49 10.49 12.43
CA LYS A 3 -5.91 9.13 12.08
C LYS A 3 -5.18 8.78 10.78
N PRO A 4 -4.51 7.62 10.69
CA PRO A 4 -3.99 7.18 9.42
C PRO A 4 -5.15 7.25 8.44
N TYR A 5 -4.91 7.86 7.31
CA TYR A 5 -5.83 7.92 6.19
C TYR A 5 -6.25 6.47 5.92
N THR A 6 -7.45 6.12 6.35
CA THR A 6 -8.01 4.82 5.99
C THR A 6 -8.29 4.95 4.52
N ASP A 7 -7.47 4.27 3.72
CA ASP A 7 -7.56 4.19 2.28
C ASP A 7 -8.93 3.67 1.85
N GLY A 8 -9.97 4.52 1.94
CA GLY A 8 -11.24 4.27 1.30
C GLY A 8 -11.13 4.30 -0.22
N THR A 9 -10.02 4.84 -0.74
CA THR A 9 -9.85 5.15 -2.15
C THR A 9 -9.29 4.04 -3.02
N SER A 10 -8.91 2.90 -2.47
CA SER A 10 -8.38 1.78 -3.27
C SER A 10 -9.45 0.78 -3.70
N HIS A 11 -10.71 1.17 -3.73
CA HIS A 11 -11.81 0.24 -4.00
C HIS A 11 -12.55 0.62 -5.29
N THR A 12 -12.72 -0.36 -6.14
CA THR A 12 -13.49 -0.25 -7.38
C THR A 12 -14.88 -0.81 -7.17
N CYS A 13 -15.91 -0.10 -7.63
CA CYS A 13 -17.30 -0.55 -7.49
C CYS A 13 -18.24 0.11 -8.49
N LEU A 14 -19.35 -0.55 -8.80
CA LEU A 14 -20.43 -0.04 -9.63
C LEU A 14 -21.68 0.15 -8.78
N ILE A 15 -22.28 1.33 -8.85
CA ILE A 15 -23.42 1.74 -8.02
C ILE A 15 -24.68 1.78 -8.86
N LEU A 16 -25.76 1.21 -8.36
CA LEU A 16 -27.04 1.21 -9.04
C LEU A 16 -28.29 1.10 -8.17
N THR A 17 -29.45 1.37 -8.82
CA THR A 17 -30.80 1.31 -8.29
C THR A 17 -31.37 -0.11 -8.19
N ASN A 18 -32.34 -0.29 -7.30
CA ASN A 18 -32.92 -1.57 -6.86
C ASN A 18 -33.65 -2.45 -7.88
N ASP A 19 -33.82 -2.01 -9.15
CA ASP A 19 -34.65 -2.72 -10.12
C ASP A 19 -33.91 -3.78 -10.94
N CYS A 20 -32.59 -3.69 -11.02
CA CYS A 20 -31.75 -4.58 -11.81
C CYS A 20 -31.02 -5.58 -10.91
N SER A 21 -30.70 -6.73 -11.50
CA SER A 21 -29.92 -7.78 -10.84
C SER A 21 -28.59 -7.96 -11.57
N VAL A 22 -27.49 -8.05 -10.81
CA VAL A 22 -26.26 -8.61 -11.35
C VAL A 22 -26.40 -10.12 -11.34
N THR A 23 -26.16 -10.76 -12.48
CA THR A 23 -26.22 -12.23 -12.63
C THR A 23 -24.84 -12.85 -12.61
N HIS A 24 -23.82 -12.09 -12.99
CA HIS A 24 -22.42 -12.53 -12.97
C HIS A 24 -21.50 -11.30 -12.98
N GLU A 25 -20.41 -11.36 -12.23
CA GLU A 25 -19.35 -10.37 -12.29
C GLU A 25 -17.99 -11.06 -12.42
N LYS A 26 -17.16 -10.52 -13.33
CA LYS A 26 -15.77 -10.93 -13.48
C LYS A 26 -14.84 -9.72 -13.44
N ILE A 27 -13.86 -9.79 -12.55
CA ILE A 27 -12.79 -8.81 -12.41
C ILE A 27 -11.51 -9.40 -13.01
N ILE A 28 -10.90 -8.67 -13.93
CA ILE A 28 -9.60 -9.00 -14.50
C ILE A 28 -8.66 -7.82 -14.21
N ALA A 29 -7.58 -8.07 -13.48
CA ALA A 29 -6.54 -7.09 -13.23
C ALA A 29 -5.21 -7.60 -13.82
N LYS A 30 -4.50 -6.73 -14.55
CA LYS A 30 -3.19 -7.03 -15.09
C LYS A 30 -2.17 -6.00 -14.58
N ILE A 31 -1.27 -6.46 -13.72
CA ILE A 31 -0.18 -5.64 -13.21
C ILE A 31 0.94 -5.63 -14.25
N ILE A 32 1.33 -4.46 -14.71
CA ILE A 32 2.40 -4.26 -15.70
C ILE A 32 3.43 -3.29 -15.15
N LYS A 33 4.69 -3.51 -15.50
CA LYS A 33 5.77 -2.61 -15.12
C LYS A 33 5.63 -1.28 -15.88
N ASP A 34 5.77 -0.17 -15.16
CA ASP A 34 5.84 1.17 -15.73
C ASP A 34 7.27 1.71 -15.62
N ASP A 35 8.00 1.64 -16.73
CA ASP A 35 9.39 2.13 -16.77
C ASP A 35 9.50 3.67 -16.82
N LYS A 36 8.38 4.38 -16.92
CA LYS A 36 8.36 5.85 -17.03
C LYS A 36 8.22 6.55 -15.67
N ASN A 37 7.70 5.84 -14.67
CA ASN A 37 7.45 6.44 -13.36
C ASN A 37 8.42 5.90 -12.31
N SER A 38 9.29 6.78 -11.80
CA SER A 38 10.29 6.41 -10.79
C SER A 38 9.70 6.11 -9.40
N PHE A 39 8.47 6.57 -9.11
CA PHE A 39 7.81 6.35 -7.82
C PHE A 39 6.92 5.12 -7.81
N ASN A 40 6.10 4.93 -8.87
CA ASN A 40 5.24 3.78 -9.02
C ASN A 40 5.75 2.92 -10.19
N ASN A 41 6.54 1.89 -9.87
CA ASN A 41 7.11 1.01 -10.89
C ASN A 41 6.07 0.13 -11.61
N TYR A 42 4.79 0.20 -11.23
CA TYR A 42 3.73 -0.64 -11.76
C TYR A 42 2.45 0.15 -11.99
N ILE A 43 1.73 -0.27 -13.03
CA ILE A 43 0.36 0.14 -13.36
C ILE A 43 -0.51 -1.11 -13.34
N ILE A 44 -1.74 -0.98 -12.89
CA ILE A 44 -2.77 -2.01 -12.98
C ILE A 44 -3.71 -1.65 -14.11
N ARG A 45 -3.83 -2.51 -15.10
CA ARG A 45 -4.93 -2.48 -16.08
C ARG A 45 -6.08 -3.29 -15.53
N PHE A 46 -7.16 -2.61 -15.24
CA PHE A 46 -8.33 -3.17 -14.60
C PHE A 46 -9.47 -3.28 -15.63
N ARG A 47 -10.22 -4.39 -15.56
CA ARG A 47 -11.43 -4.61 -16.34
C ARG A 47 -12.45 -5.29 -15.44
N ALA A 48 -13.60 -4.66 -15.26
CA ALA A 48 -14.75 -5.23 -14.60
C ALA A 48 -15.86 -5.49 -15.64
N LYS A 49 -16.39 -6.70 -15.66
CA LYS A 49 -17.46 -7.11 -16.57
C LYS A 49 -18.65 -7.58 -15.74
N TYR A 50 -19.78 -6.90 -15.93
CA TYR A 50 -21.03 -7.17 -15.26
C TYR A 50 -22.05 -7.73 -16.24
N HIS A 51 -22.68 -8.83 -15.89
CA HIS A 51 -23.88 -9.33 -16.53
C HIS A 51 -25.06 -8.85 -15.71
N ILE A 52 -25.97 -8.09 -16.33
CA ILE A 52 -27.05 -7.40 -15.63
C ILE A 52 -28.37 -7.79 -16.27
N SER A 53 -29.32 -8.27 -15.45
CA SER A 53 -30.70 -8.49 -15.87
C SER A 53 -31.54 -7.27 -15.54
N SER A 54 -32.13 -6.68 -16.58
CA SER A 54 -33.08 -5.55 -16.48
C SER A 54 -34.49 -6.01 -16.75
N PRO A 55 -35.49 -5.64 -15.91
CA PRO A 55 -36.89 -6.03 -16.10
C PRO A 55 -37.55 -5.31 -17.28
N LYS A 56 -37.00 -4.19 -17.73
CA LYS A 56 -37.52 -3.35 -18.79
C LYS A 56 -36.39 -2.66 -19.55
N GLU A 57 -36.71 -2.14 -20.73
CA GLU A 57 -35.82 -1.22 -21.44
C GLU A 57 -35.78 0.12 -20.68
N GLN A 58 -34.56 0.56 -20.34
CA GLN A 58 -34.36 1.80 -19.59
C GLN A 58 -32.92 2.29 -19.70
N SER A 59 -32.73 3.59 -19.51
CA SER A 59 -31.39 4.19 -19.37
C SER A 59 -31.14 4.52 -17.91
N ILE A 60 -30.09 3.97 -17.35
CA ILE A 60 -29.78 4.12 -15.93
C ILE A 60 -28.46 4.87 -15.73
N PRO A 61 -28.43 5.85 -14.82
CA PRO A 61 -27.18 6.50 -14.43
C PRO A 61 -26.38 5.56 -13.53
N LEU A 62 -25.09 5.41 -13.84
CA LEU A 62 -24.18 4.58 -13.12
C LEU A 62 -22.96 5.37 -12.67
N LEU A 63 -22.52 5.11 -11.45
CA LEU A 63 -21.31 5.66 -10.89
C LEU A 63 -20.34 4.50 -10.61
N PHE A 64 -19.15 4.61 -11.17
CA PHE A 64 -18.07 3.65 -10.97
C PHE A 64 -16.91 4.33 -10.24
N MET A 65 -16.44 3.73 -9.17
CA MET A 65 -15.31 4.23 -8.42
C MET A 65 -14.01 3.54 -8.88
N ALA A 66 -13.04 4.32 -9.30
CA ALA A 66 -11.74 3.86 -9.80
C ALA A 66 -10.63 4.69 -9.16
N SER A 67 -10.12 4.23 -8.05
CA SER A 67 -9.09 4.96 -7.30
C SER A 67 -7.77 5.06 -8.06
N ASN A 68 -7.18 6.25 -8.05
CA ASN A 68 -5.89 6.55 -8.68
C ASN A 68 -5.84 6.22 -10.18
N TYR A 69 -6.97 6.28 -10.89
CA TYR A 69 -6.99 5.96 -12.31
C TYR A 69 -6.33 7.06 -13.19
N LEU A 70 -5.91 6.66 -14.39
CA LEU A 70 -5.09 7.50 -15.28
C LEU A 70 -5.91 8.25 -16.34
N ASN A 71 -7.21 8.43 -16.15
CA ASN A 71 -8.14 9.07 -17.08
C ASN A 71 -8.17 8.41 -18.47
N ASP A 72 -7.91 7.11 -18.55
CA ASP A 72 -7.94 6.31 -19.78
C ASP A 72 -9.14 5.34 -19.81
N GLN A 73 -10.18 5.64 -19.03
CA GLN A 73 -11.34 4.80 -18.87
C GLN A 73 -12.10 4.58 -20.18
N GLN A 74 -12.59 3.37 -20.34
CA GLN A 74 -13.48 2.97 -21.43
C GLN A 74 -14.66 2.21 -20.85
N VAL A 75 -15.86 2.57 -21.29
CA VAL A 75 -17.10 1.94 -20.88
C VAL A 75 -17.81 1.41 -22.11
N PHE A 76 -18.23 0.14 -22.03
CA PHE A 76 -19.03 -0.50 -23.07
C PHE A 76 -20.33 -1.04 -22.45
N VAL A 77 -21.44 -0.84 -23.14
CA VAL A 77 -22.73 -1.45 -22.81
C VAL A 77 -23.19 -2.27 -24.01
N ASN A 78 -23.38 -3.56 -23.83
CA ASN A 78 -23.72 -4.50 -24.91
C ASN A 78 -22.78 -4.41 -26.13
N GLY A 79 -21.47 -4.19 -25.86
CA GLY A 79 -20.43 -4.05 -26.90
C GLY A 79 -20.37 -2.68 -27.57
N GLN A 80 -21.25 -1.74 -27.23
CA GLN A 80 -21.21 -0.37 -27.74
C GLN A 80 -20.47 0.54 -26.78
N ALA A 81 -19.53 1.33 -27.28
CA ALA A 81 -18.81 2.32 -26.47
C ALA A 81 -19.76 3.41 -25.99
N ILE A 82 -19.72 3.72 -24.71
CA ILE A 82 -20.55 4.75 -24.07
C ILE A 82 -19.63 5.88 -23.60
N SER A 83 -20.10 7.12 -23.78
CA SER A 83 -19.39 8.27 -23.21
C SER A 83 -19.44 8.21 -21.69
N SER A 84 -18.28 8.31 -21.08
CA SER A 84 -18.12 8.40 -19.63
C SER A 84 -17.39 9.69 -19.27
N ASN A 85 -17.82 10.33 -18.20
CA ASN A 85 -17.25 11.58 -17.74
C ASN A 85 -16.65 11.40 -16.34
N SER A 86 -15.52 12.06 -16.09
CA SER A 86 -15.08 12.33 -14.74
C SER A 86 -16.08 13.27 -14.06
N ILE A 87 -16.23 13.18 -12.75
CA ILE A 87 -17.09 14.10 -12.02
C ILE A 87 -16.47 15.50 -12.03
N ASP A 88 -17.20 16.44 -12.60
CA ASP A 88 -16.86 17.85 -12.53
C ASP A 88 -17.19 18.38 -11.12
N GLN A 89 -16.17 18.93 -10.44
CA GLN A 89 -16.34 19.46 -9.08
C GLN A 89 -17.19 20.71 -9.02
N GLU A 90 -17.32 21.44 -10.12
CA GLU A 90 -18.14 22.66 -10.21
C GLU A 90 -19.63 22.33 -10.47
N GLN A 91 -19.90 21.18 -11.08
CA GLN A 91 -21.26 20.75 -11.39
C GLN A 91 -21.93 20.11 -10.16
N ASP A 92 -23.22 20.36 -10.00
CA ASP A 92 -24.04 19.72 -8.98
C ASP A 92 -24.59 18.39 -9.47
N TYR A 93 -24.33 17.33 -8.69
CA TYR A 93 -24.85 16.00 -8.93
C TYR A 93 -25.76 15.60 -7.76
N PRO A 94 -26.95 15.04 -8.02
CA PRO A 94 -27.89 14.66 -6.95
C PRO A 94 -27.36 13.66 -5.95
N PHE A 95 -26.38 12.84 -6.35
CA PHE A 95 -25.75 11.81 -5.52
C PHE A 95 -24.50 12.30 -4.79
N LEU A 96 -24.01 13.53 -5.08
CA LEU A 96 -22.76 14.08 -4.56
C LEU A 96 -23.05 15.27 -3.64
N ARG A 97 -22.80 15.09 -2.35
CA ARG A 97 -22.87 16.16 -1.37
C ARG A 97 -21.49 16.80 -1.19
N LYS A 98 -21.46 18.11 -1.19
CA LYS A 98 -20.26 18.92 -0.93
C LYS A 98 -20.36 19.52 0.48
N GLU A 99 -19.28 19.48 1.22
CA GLU A 99 -19.17 20.07 2.55
C GLU A 99 -17.88 20.88 2.65
N GLU A 100 -18.04 22.20 2.81
CA GLU A 100 -16.91 23.08 3.05
C GLU A 100 -16.46 22.98 4.50
N ILE A 101 -15.19 22.68 4.71
CA ILE A 101 -14.56 22.59 6.02
C ILE A 101 -13.59 23.76 6.14
N ILE A 102 -13.78 24.54 7.19
CA ILE A 102 -12.82 25.59 7.59
C ILE A 102 -11.98 25.02 8.73
N ASP A 103 -10.74 24.67 8.44
CA ASP A 103 -9.79 24.23 9.45
C ASP A 103 -9.00 25.42 9.98
N THR A 104 -9.04 25.62 11.30
CA THR A 104 -8.43 26.74 11.97
C THR A 104 -7.15 26.28 12.65
N LEU A 105 -6.00 26.65 12.10
CA LEU A 105 -4.70 26.43 12.71
C LEU A 105 -4.39 27.56 13.69
N GLN A 106 -4.56 27.30 15.00
CA GLN A 106 -4.10 28.21 16.06
C GLN A 106 -2.66 27.89 16.41
N TYR A 107 -1.77 28.84 16.23
CA TYR A 107 -0.40 28.77 16.70
C TYR A 107 -0.28 29.34 18.10
N SER A 108 0.37 28.62 19.02
CA SER A 108 0.57 29.01 20.41
C SER A 108 1.58 30.17 20.60
N ASP A 109 2.23 30.59 19.53
CA ASP A 109 3.30 31.61 19.51
C ASP A 109 2.81 33.01 19.14
N GLY A 110 1.49 33.24 19.04
CA GLY A 110 0.89 34.51 18.67
C GLY A 110 0.90 34.85 17.19
N THR A 111 1.27 33.90 16.31
CA THR A 111 1.11 34.06 14.86
C THR A 111 -0.37 34.15 14.48
N PRO A 112 -0.70 34.89 13.40
CA PRO A 112 -2.09 35.00 12.94
C PRO A 112 -2.69 33.64 12.64
N THR A 113 -3.89 33.38 13.12
CA THR A 113 -4.68 32.22 12.83
C THR A 113 -4.82 32.03 11.31
N ARG A 114 -4.38 30.89 10.79
CA ARG A 114 -4.56 30.53 9.38
C ARG A 114 -5.83 29.71 9.24
N TYR A 115 -6.65 30.09 8.27
CA TYR A 115 -7.85 29.35 7.86
C TYR A 115 -7.51 28.58 6.58
N ASN A 116 -7.62 27.26 6.64
CA ASN A 116 -7.56 26.41 5.44
C ASN A 116 -8.98 25.97 5.11
N THR A 117 -9.52 26.47 4.01
CA THR A 117 -10.81 26.00 3.51
C THR A 117 -10.57 24.89 2.48
N TYR A 118 -11.23 23.76 2.69
CA TYR A 118 -11.21 22.65 1.74
C TYR A 118 -12.58 21.98 1.68
N THR A 119 -12.92 21.43 0.51
CA THR A 119 -14.21 20.78 0.29
C THR A 119 -14.06 19.27 0.46
N LYS A 120 -14.94 18.68 1.28
CA LYS A 120 -15.12 17.23 1.35
C LYS A 120 -16.31 16.85 0.47
N TYR A 121 -16.17 15.71 -0.20
CA TYR A 121 -17.20 15.16 -1.05
C TYR A 121 -17.69 13.84 -0.48
N TYR A 122 -19.00 13.66 -0.53
CA TYR A 122 -19.67 12.45 -0.04
C TYR A 122 -20.66 11.97 -1.07
N ILE A 123 -20.73 10.66 -1.26
CA ILE A 123 -21.78 10.03 -2.06
C ILE A 123 -22.76 9.33 -1.14
N SER A 124 -24.05 9.44 -1.44
CA SER A 124 -25.09 8.73 -0.74
C SER A 124 -25.86 7.85 -1.72
N TYR A 125 -26.02 6.58 -1.37
CA TYR A 125 -26.69 5.59 -2.20
C TYR A 125 -28.16 5.47 -1.88
N ASP A 126 -28.53 5.67 -0.61
CA ASP A 126 -29.89 5.50 -0.10
C ASP A 126 -30.40 6.71 0.69
N GLY A 127 -29.64 7.80 0.68
CA GLY A 127 -29.93 9.00 1.47
C GLY A 127 -29.69 8.86 2.99
N LYS A 128 -29.20 7.70 3.46
CA LYS A 128 -28.98 7.44 4.88
C LYS A 128 -27.50 7.29 5.22
N GLU A 129 -26.77 6.58 4.40
CA GLU A 129 -25.33 6.37 4.59
C GLU A 129 -24.55 7.20 3.58
N GLU A 130 -23.50 7.85 4.06
CA GLU A 130 -22.62 8.65 3.21
C GLU A 130 -21.21 8.07 3.24
N GLU A 131 -20.60 7.94 2.07
CA GLU A 131 -19.21 7.55 1.92
C GLU A 131 -18.39 8.73 1.41
N LYS A 132 -17.29 9.04 2.08
CA LYS A 132 -16.36 10.08 1.65
C LYS A 132 -15.61 9.63 0.42
N VAL A 133 -15.62 10.46 -0.62
CA VAL A 133 -15.00 10.16 -1.91
C VAL A 133 -14.08 11.27 -2.39
N ILE A 134 -13.23 10.94 -3.35
CA ILE A 134 -12.45 11.88 -4.15
C ILE A 134 -13.13 11.96 -5.51
N PRO A 135 -13.64 13.13 -5.94
CA PRO A 135 -14.37 13.24 -7.20
C PRO A 135 -13.60 12.77 -8.43
N SER A 136 -12.28 12.98 -8.46
CA SER A 136 -11.42 12.49 -9.53
C SER A 136 -11.37 10.96 -9.66
N ASP A 137 -11.79 10.23 -8.64
CA ASP A 137 -11.83 8.77 -8.64
C ASP A 137 -13.18 8.22 -9.13
N LEU A 138 -14.11 9.11 -9.53
CA LEU A 138 -15.45 8.73 -9.93
C LEU A 138 -15.63 8.84 -11.44
N ILE A 139 -16.16 7.79 -12.04
CA ILE A 139 -16.53 7.70 -13.45
C ILE A 139 -18.04 7.60 -13.54
N TYR A 140 -18.67 8.60 -14.14
CA TYR A 140 -20.11 8.66 -14.32
C TYR A 140 -20.50 8.39 -15.77
N PHE A 141 -21.52 7.55 -15.97
CA PHE A 141 -22.07 7.26 -17.31
C PHE A 141 -23.52 6.83 -17.22
N THR A 142 -24.23 6.94 -18.34
CA THR A 142 -25.60 6.46 -18.47
C THR A 142 -25.63 5.21 -19.34
N ALA A 143 -26.10 4.09 -18.78
CA ALA A 143 -26.14 2.81 -19.46
C ALA A 143 -27.54 2.56 -20.07
N PRO A 144 -27.66 2.45 -21.40
CA PRO A 144 -28.89 2.03 -22.05
C PRO A 144 -29.02 0.51 -21.93
N LEU A 145 -29.96 0.05 -21.10
CA LEU A 145 -30.26 -1.35 -20.92
C LEU A 145 -31.49 -1.78 -21.70
N LYS A 146 -31.38 -2.96 -22.31
CA LYS A 146 -32.51 -3.67 -22.92
C LYS A 146 -33.21 -4.52 -21.87
N THR A 147 -34.45 -4.90 -22.13
CA THR A 147 -35.13 -5.92 -21.33
C THR A 147 -34.37 -7.25 -21.42
N GLY A 148 -34.16 -7.88 -20.28
CA GLY A 148 -33.36 -9.12 -20.15
C GLY A 148 -31.89 -8.88 -19.87
N GLU A 149 -31.02 -9.71 -20.42
CA GLU A 149 -29.58 -9.66 -20.13
C GLU A 149 -28.87 -8.54 -20.88
N ASN A 150 -28.00 -7.87 -20.16
CA ASN A 150 -27.11 -6.81 -20.63
C ASN A 150 -25.70 -7.07 -20.10
N VAL A 151 -24.70 -6.57 -20.80
CA VAL A 151 -23.31 -6.62 -20.40
C VAL A 151 -22.76 -5.21 -20.29
N ILE A 152 -22.26 -4.85 -19.10
CA ILE A 152 -21.50 -3.62 -18.88
C ILE A 152 -20.04 -4.00 -18.67
N GLU A 153 -19.15 -3.36 -19.38
CA GLU A 153 -17.70 -3.52 -19.22
C GLU A 153 -17.08 -2.15 -18.96
N VAL A 154 -16.34 -2.06 -17.86
CA VAL A 154 -15.56 -0.87 -17.48
C VAL A 154 -14.09 -1.25 -17.43
N SER A 155 -13.25 -0.54 -18.15
CA SER A 155 -11.80 -0.75 -18.15
C SER A 155 -11.07 0.57 -17.96
N TYR A 156 -9.96 0.53 -17.22
CA TYR A 156 -9.10 1.68 -16.94
C TYR A 156 -7.73 1.22 -16.47
N SER A 157 -6.77 2.13 -16.46
CA SER A 157 -5.46 1.94 -15.81
C SER A 157 -5.40 2.76 -14.51
N ALA A 158 -4.77 2.21 -13.49
CA ALA A 158 -4.60 2.87 -12.20
C ALA A 158 -3.24 2.57 -11.59
N PHE A 159 -2.77 3.46 -10.71
CA PHE A 159 -1.63 3.15 -9.86
C PHE A 159 -2.05 2.31 -8.66
N PRO A 160 -1.29 1.24 -8.32
CA PRO A 160 -1.51 0.53 -7.07
C PRO A 160 -1.19 1.44 -5.88
N THR A 161 -1.86 1.22 -4.77
CA THR A 161 -1.47 1.84 -3.50
C THR A 161 -0.17 1.21 -3.02
N THR A 162 0.82 2.03 -2.67
CA THR A 162 2.11 1.59 -2.15
C THR A 162 2.23 1.91 -0.66
N PHE A 163 2.81 0.99 0.09
CA PHE A 163 3.26 1.27 1.44
C PHE A 163 4.70 1.76 1.35
N HIS A 164 4.97 2.98 1.79
CA HIS A 164 6.28 3.60 1.58
C HIS A 164 7.38 3.09 2.51
N TYR A 165 7.03 2.36 3.59
CA TYR A 165 8.00 1.94 4.59
C TYR A 165 8.67 0.60 4.27
N GLY A 166 9.97 0.53 4.53
CA GLY A 166 10.77 -0.69 4.40
C GLY A 166 11.48 -0.85 3.05
N PHE A 167 12.26 -1.90 2.93
CA PHE A 167 13.07 -2.17 1.74
C PHE A 167 12.28 -2.69 0.55
N LEU A 168 11.19 -3.42 0.79
CA LEU A 168 10.32 -4.00 -0.22
C LEU A 168 8.86 -3.64 0.08
N PRO A 169 8.46 -2.37 -0.09
CA PRO A 169 7.07 -1.99 0.15
C PRO A 169 6.16 -2.73 -0.84
N PRO A 170 5.10 -3.35 -0.31
CA PRO A 170 4.14 -4.06 -1.15
C PRO A 170 3.26 -3.09 -1.93
N TYR A 171 2.77 -3.59 -3.06
CA TYR A 171 1.73 -2.99 -3.87
C TYR A 171 0.38 -3.59 -3.49
N ARG A 172 -0.61 -2.74 -3.28
CA ARG A 172 -1.96 -3.15 -2.91
C ARG A 172 -2.97 -2.57 -3.89
N PHE A 173 -3.98 -3.35 -4.23
CA PHE A 173 -5.23 -2.84 -4.77
C PHE A 173 -6.40 -3.54 -4.08
N GLY A 174 -7.57 -2.90 -4.14
CA GLY A 174 -8.74 -3.39 -3.46
C GLY A 174 -9.99 -3.30 -4.30
N TYR A 175 -11.01 -4.02 -3.88
CA TYR A 175 -12.35 -4.01 -4.44
C TYR A 175 -13.38 -3.90 -3.32
N SER A 176 -14.30 -2.93 -3.45
CA SER A 176 -15.35 -2.72 -2.47
C SER A 176 -16.60 -3.52 -2.84
N LEU A 177 -17.09 -4.31 -1.89
CA LEU A 177 -18.37 -5.00 -2.02
C LEU A 177 -19.56 -4.17 -1.55
N TYR A 178 -19.31 -2.99 -0.96
CA TYR A 178 -20.36 -2.16 -0.40
C TYR A 178 -21.51 -1.86 -1.39
N PRO A 179 -21.27 -1.57 -2.66
CA PRO A 179 -22.33 -1.32 -3.61
C PRO A 179 -23.16 -2.55 -4.00
N SER A 180 -22.70 -3.77 -3.71
CA SER A 180 -23.44 -4.99 -4.03
C SER A 180 -24.83 -5.03 -3.33
N LYS A 181 -24.95 -4.40 -2.16
CA LYS A 181 -26.19 -4.31 -1.38
C LYS A 181 -27.32 -3.50 -2.05
N PHE A 182 -26.98 -2.68 -3.03
CA PHE A 182 -27.96 -1.83 -3.74
C PHE A 182 -28.55 -2.49 -4.99
N TRP A 183 -28.03 -3.65 -5.36
CA TRP A 183 -28.59 -4.46 -6.44
C TRP A 183 -29.67 -5.39 -5.89
N LYS A 184 -30.67 -5.69 -6.71
CA LYS A 184 -31.73 -6.62 -6.31
C LYS A 184 -31.16 -8.00 -5.93
N THR A 185 -30.22 -8.47 -6.71
CA THR A 185 -29.40 -9.66 -6.42
C THR A 185 -27.97 -9.42 -6.91
N PHE A 186 -27.02 -9.99 -6.19
CA PHE A 186 -25.62 -9.94 -6.55
C PHE A 186 -24.99 -11.31 -6.26
N PRO A 187 -24.42 -12.01 -7.26
CA PRO A 187 -23.85 -13.34 -7.11
C PRO A 187 -22.40 -13.28 -6.61
N GLU A 188 -21.75 -14.44 -6.65
CA GLU A 188 -20.30 -14.54 -6.50
C GLU A 188 -19.54 -13.70 -7.56
N ILE A 189 -18.35 -13.22 -7.20
CA ILE A 189 -17.48 -12.45 -8.09
C ILE A 189 -16.27 -13.31 -8.46
N GLU A 190 -16.02 -13.47 -9.74
CA GLU A 190 -14.79 -14.08 -10.23
C GLU A 190 -13.67 -13.05 -10.31
N VAL A 191 -12.50 -13.39 -9.75
CA VAL A 191 -11.33 -12.51 -9.74
C VAL A 191 -10.15 -13.20 -10.41
N GLU A 192 -9.54 -12.51 -11.36
CA GLU A 192 -8.37 -12.97 -12.09
C GLU A 192 -7.31 -11.86 -12.12
N ILE A 193 -6.12 -12.14 -11.55
CA ILE A 193 -5.06 -11.14 -11.47
C ILE A 193 -3.80 -11.70 -12.08
N HIS A 194 -3.35 -11.07 -13.17
CA HIS A 194 -2.07 -11.35 -13.81
C HIS A 194 -1.00 -10.42 -13.25
N PHE A 195 0.12 -10.98 -12.83
CA PHE A 195 1.24 -10.18 -12.31
C PHE A 195 2.57 -10.63 -12.92
N PRO A 196 3.54 -9.71 -13.08
CA PRO A 196 4.81 -10.03 -13.70
C PRO A 196 5.69 -10.89 -12.76
N LYS A 197 6.67 -11.58 -13.34
CA LYS A 197 7.59 -12.48 -12.62
C LYS A 197 8.45 -11.81 -11.54
N GLU A 198 8.58 -10.49 -11.62
CA GLU A 198 9.29 -9.64 -10.66
C GLU A 198 8.49 -9.38 -9.39
N LEU A 199 7.21 -9.74 -9.41
CA LEU A 199 6.34 -9.70 -8.22
C LEU A 199 6.04 -11.10 -7.72
N GLU A 200 5.79 -11.20 -6.44
CA GLU A 200 5.23 -12.38 -5.78
C GLU A 200 3.95 -11.99 -5.04
N PHE A 201 2.97 -12.89 -5.08
CA PHE A 201 1.75 -12.73 -4.30
C PHE A 201 2.10 -12.88 -2.81
N GLU A 202 1.67 -11.91 -1.99
CA GLU A 202 1.95 -11.90 -0.57
C GLU A 202 0.72 -12.29 0.25
N GLN A 203 -0.41 -11.63 0.00
CA GLN A 203 -1.61 -11.77 0.80
C GLN A 203 -2.87 -11.36 0.05
N SER A 204 -4.00 -11.99 0.41
CA SER A 204 -5.37 -11.54 0.12
C SER A 204 -6.19 -11.48 1.39
N SER A 205 -7.25 -10.69 1.37
CA SER A 205 -8.31 -10.75 2.40
C SER A 205 -9.28 -11.91 2.20
N MET A 206 -9.22 -12.59 1.06
CA MET A 206 -10.03 -13.80 0.80
C MET A 206 -9.53 -14.99 1.61
N GLU A 207 -10.40 -15.93 1.93
CA GLU A 207 -10.02 -17.19 2.55
C GLU A 207 -9.17 -18.03 1.58
N LYS A 208 -8.23 -18.80 2.12
CA LYS A 208 -7.25 -19.51 1.30
C LYS A 208 -7.88 -20.57 0.37
N GLU A 209 -9.02 -21.09 0.74
CA GLU A 209 -9.81 -22.06 0.01
C GLU A 209 -10.57 -21.44 -1.17
N GLU A 210 -10.71 -20.14 -1.21
CA GLU A 210 -11.44 -19.40 -2.25
C GLU A 210 -10.57 -19.00 -3.42
N TYR A 211 -9.24 -19.18 -3.34
CA TYR A 211 -8.35 -18.79 -4.41
C TYR A 211 -7.21 -19.77 -4.64
N THR A 212 -6.64 -19.69 -5.83
CA THR A 212 -5.40 -20.38 -6.22
C THR A 212 -4.39 -19.37 -6.76
N VAL A 213 -3.12 -19.62 -6.49
CA VAL A 213 -2.01 -18.84 -7.05
C VAL A 213 -1.06 -19.76 -7.77
N SER A 214 -0.83 -19.51 -9.03
CA SER A 214 0.12 -20.24 -9.85
C SER A 214 1.00 -19.28 -10.63
N ASP A 215 2.31 -19.49 -10.61
CA ASP A 215 3.33 -18.67 -11.28
C ASP A 215 3.08 -17.14 -11.26
N GLN A 216 2.28 -16.64 -12.18
CA GLN A 216 1.98 -15.22 -12.40
C GLN A 216 0.48 -14.96 -12.48
N LEU A 217 -0.32 -15.86 -11.92
CA LEU A 217 -1.77 -15.80 -11.98
C LEU A 217 -2.39 -16.08 -10.61
N PHE A 218 -3.19 -15.15 -10.14
CA PHE A 218 -4.13 -15.34 -9.03
C PHE A 218 -5.53 -15.53 -9.61
N GLN A 219 -6.23 -16.56 -9.17
CA GLN A 219 -7.63 -16.78 -9.51
C GLN A 219 -8.41 -17.09 -8.24
N GLY A 220 -9.55 -16.43 -8.08
CA GLY A 220 -10.38 -16.62 -6.91
C GLY A 220 -11.85 -16.34 -7.20
N LYS A 221 -12.70 -16.74 -6.24
CA LYS A 221 -14.14 -16.48 -6.25
C LYS A 221 -14.56 -15.94 -4.88
N ILE A 222 -15.06 -14.72 -4.87
CA ILE A 222 -15.65 -14.11 -3.68
C ILE A 222 -17.08 -14.60 -3.59
N LYS A 223 -17.36 -15.48 -2.63
CA LYS A 223 -18.68 -16.08 -2.43
C LYS A 223 -19.50 -15.35 -1.40
N ASP A 224 -18.85 -14.89 -0.33
CA ASP A 224 -19.50 -14.11 0.71
C ASP A 224 -19.42 -12.63 0.39
N ILE A 225 -20.56 -12.10 -0.07
CA ILE A 225 -20.71 -10.70 -0.42
C ILE A 225 -21.16 -9.88 0.80
N THR A 226 -21.09 -10.46 2.00
CA THR A 226 -21.34 -9.73 3.24
C THR A 226 -20.22 -8.69 3.44
N TYR A 227 -20.59 -7.46 3.27
CA TYR A 227 -19.92 -6.21 3.59
C TYR A 227 -18.43 -6.28 3.91
N GLY A 228 -17.61 -5.98 2.94
CA GLY A 228 -16.18 -5.87 3.15
C GLY A 228 -15.47 -5.26 1.96
N ASN A 229 -14.23 -4.92 2.20
CA ASN A 229 -13.32 -4.51 1.15
C ASN A 229 -12.33 -5.64 0.95
N HIS A 230 -12.33 -6.23 -0.24
CA HIS A 230 -11.28 -7.18 -0.59
C HIS A 230 -10.04 -6.46 -1.06
N TYR A 231 -8.88 -7.02 -0.73
CA TYR A 231 -7.60 -6.51 -1.19
C TYR A 231 -6.65 -7.65 -1.55
N TRP A 232 -5.74 -7.34 -2.45
CA TRP A 232 -4.63 -8.20 -2.86
C TRP A 232 -3.34 -7.42 -2.73
N ARG A 233 -2.33 -8.10 -2.19
CA ARG A 233 -1.02 -7.54 -1.94
C ARG A 233 0.04 -8.33 -2.69
N PHE A 234 0.92 -7.61 -3.37
CA PHE A 234 2.03 -8.15 -4.14
C PHE A 234 3.31 -7.45 -3.72
N SER A 235 4.36 -8.21 -3.50
CA SER A 235 5.67 -7.68 -3.11
C SER A 235 6.69 -7.88 -4.23
N PRO A 236 7.65 -6.96 -4.40
CA PRO A 236 8.77 -7.18 -5.29
C PRO A 236 9.54 -8.43 -4.89
N LYS A 237 9.84 -9.29 -5.87
CA LYS A 237 10.59 -10.53 -5.65
C LYS A 237 12.08 -10.23 -5.68
N PRO A 238 12.79 -10.26 -4.55
CA PRO A 238 14.22 -9.99 -4.53
C PRO A 238 15.01 -11.14 -5.15
N SER A 239 16.20 -10.80 -5.71
CA SER A 239 17.17 -11.81 -6.12
C SER A 239 17.61 -12.69 -4.93
N TRP A 240 18.22 -13.85 -5.19
CA TRP A 240 18.74 -14.71 -4.12
C TRP A 240 19.72 -13.96 -3.21
N PHE A 241 20.58 -13.12 -3.77
CA PHE A 241 21.51 -12.29 -3.01
C PHE A 241 20.77 -11.20 -2.21
N GLY A 242 19.76 -10.56 -2.83
CA GLY A 242 18.88 -9.62 -2.15
C GLY A 242 18.19 -10.23 -0.93
N ARG A 243 17.74 -11.50 -1.02
CA ARG A 243 17.15 -12.21 0.12
C ARG A 243 18.14 -12.39 1.28
N ILE A 244 19.39 -12.78 0.97
CA ILE A 244 20.44 -12.90 2.00
C ILE A 244 20.65 -11.55 2.69
N VAL A 245 20.82 -10.49 1.90
CA VAL A 245 21.07 -9.14 2.42
C VAL A 245 19.90 -8.63 3.27
N LEU A 246 18.67 -8.88 2.85
CA LEU A 246 17.46 -8.55 3.61
C LEU A 246 17.35 -9.35 4.91
N THR A 247 17.75 -10.64 4.90
CA THR A 247 17.76 -11.48 6.11
C THR A 247 18.75 -10.97 7.13
N ILE A 248 19.95 -10.56 6.69
CA ILE A 248 20.96 -9.96 7.57
C ILE A 248 20.43 -8.65 8.13
N ASN A 249 19.72 -7.85 7.32
CA ASN A 249 19.15 -6.53 7.61
C ASN A 249 20.17 -5.52 8.21
N PRO A 250 19.84 -4.24 8.41
CA PRO A 250 20.79 -3.27 8.96
C PRO A 250 21.31 -3.63 10.35
N LEU A 251 20.48 -4.23 11.20
CA LEU A 251 20.90 -4.65 12.56
C LEU A 251 21.98 -5.74 12.48
N GLY A 252 21.82 -6.71 11.59
CA GLY A 252 22.81 -7.77 11.40
C GLY A 252 24.14 -7.26 10.86
N PHE A 253 24.13 -6.31 9.92
CA PHE A 253 25.35 -5.67 9.43
C PHE A 253 26.06 -4.90 10.54
N GLY A 254 25.31 -4.14 11.35
CA GLY A 254 25.83 -3.48 12.55
C GLY A 254 26.42 -4.47 13.54
N ALA A 255 25.72 -5.57 13.83
CA ALA A 255 26.19 -6.62 14.73
C ALA A 255 27.48 -7.29 14.24
N ILE A 256 27.59 -7.57 12.94
CA ILE A 256 28.80 -8.16 12.35
C ILE A 256 29.99 -7.22 12.57
N LEU A 257 29.87 -5.94 12.22
CA LEU A 257 30.97 -4.98 12.42
C LEU A 257 31.31 -4.79 13.90
N PHE A 258 30.32 -4.76 14.78
CA PHE A 258 30.54 -4.71 16.22
C PHE A 258 31.30 -5.93 16.71
N LEU A 259 30.93 -7.16 16.32
CA LEU A 259 31.59 -8.39 16.75
C LEU A 259 33.04 -8.45 16.30
N VAL A 260 33.34 -8.02 15.07
CA VAL A 260 34.70 -7.90 14.57
C VAL A 260 35.51 -6.90 15.41
N ALA A 261 34.93 -5.72 15.65
CA ALA A 261 35.57 -4.68 16.47
C ALA A 261 35.77 -5.13 17.92
N ALA A 262 34.80 -5.80 18.52
CA ALA A 262 34.87 -6.35 19.86
C ALA A 262 35.94 -7.44 19.96
N GLY A 263 36.08 -8.30 18.97
CA GLY A 263 37.15 -9.30 18.87
C GLY A 263 38.55 -8.66 18.86
N LEU A 264 38.73 -7.63 18.01
CA LEU A 264 39.98 -6.86 17.99
C LEU A 264 40.24 -6.13 19.32
N HIS A 265 39.21 -5.58 19.93
CA HIS A 265 39.30 -4.93 21.24
C HIS A 265 39.72 -5.91 22.33
N ILE A 266 39.11 -7.09 22.39
CA ILE A 266 39.53 -8.16 23.33
C ILE A 266 41.01 -8.53 23.14
N TYR A 267 41.46 -8.61 21.88
CA TYR A 267 42.87 -8.86 21.58
C TYR A 267 43.78 -7.76 22.13
N THR A 268 43.42 -6.48 22.03
CA THR A 268 44.21 -5.37 22.59
C THR A 268 44.19 -5.36 24.13
N ILE A 269 43.07 -5.74 24.74
CA ILE A 269 42.98 -5.90 26.22
C ILE A 269 43.94 -6.98 26.71
N ARG A 270 44.02 -8.13 26.04
CA ARG A 270 44.97 -9.21 26.39
C ARG A 270 46.42 -8.76 26.30
N LYS A 271 46.76 -7.81 25.43
CA LYS A 271 48.07 -7.16 25.37
C LYS A 271 48.29 -6.09 26.47
N LYS A 272 47.35 -5.94 27.40
CA LYS A 272 47.39 -5.01 28.55
C LYS A 272 47.55 -3.53 28.14
N SER A 273 47.11 -3.16 26.91
CA SER A 273 47.16 -1.80 26.43
C SER A 273 46.08 -0.96 27.08
N LYS A 274 46.44 0.05 27.87
CA LYS A 274 45.48 1.01 28.44
C LYS A 274 44.77 1.86 27.34
N TRP A 275 45.53 2.27 26.35
CA TRP A 275 44.97 3.00 25.21
C TRP A 275 44.04 2.12 24.38
N GLY A 276 44.40 0.85 24.18
CA GLY A 276 43.55 -0.13 23.52
C GLY A 276 42.19 -0.31 24.22
N LEU A 277 42.21 -0.33 25.59
CA LEU A 277 40.95 -0.41 26.34
C LEU A 277 40.00 0.75 26.03
N TRP A 278 40.48 2.00 26.22
CA TRP A 278 39.62 3.16 26.07
C TRP A 278 39.15 3.37 24.63
N LEU A 279 40.06 3.23 23.66
CA LEU A 279 39.70 3.33 22.25
C LEU A 279 38.67 2.26 21.83
N GLY A 280 38.88 1.01 22.30
CA GLY A 280 37.95 -0.06 21.97
C GLY A 280 36.57 0.11 22.60
N VAL A 281 36.49 0.62 23.83
CA VAL A 281 35.22 0.93 24.49
C VAL A 281 34.40 1.93 23.67
N PHE A 282 35.08 2.93 23.10
CA PHE A 282 34.40 3.95 22.29
C PHE A 282 34.08 3.47 20.87
N PHE A 283 35.08 2.91 20.18
CA PHE A 283 34.97 2.58 18.77
C PHE A 283 34.18 1.30 18.48
N ALA A 284 34.20 0.29 19.34
CA ALA A 284 33.46 -0.96 19.04
C ALA A 284 31.95 -0.75 19.00
N PRO A 285 31.29 -0.06 19.97
CA PRO A 285 29.88 0.31 19.83
C PRO A 285 29.62 1.24 18.65
N LEU A 286 30.51 2.20 18.38
CA LEU A 286 30.36 3.13 17.26
C LEU A 286 30.28 2.40 15.92
N LEU A 287 31.11 1.36 15.73
CA LEU A 287 31.11 0.57 14.49
C LEU A 287 29.81 -0.21 14.26
N PHE A 288 29.06 -0.54 15.32
CA PHE A 288 27.70 -1.05 15.17
C PHE A 288 26.82 -0.06 14.38
N TYR A 289 26.81 1.21 14.80
CA TYR A 289 25.98 2.23 14.16
C TYR A 289 26.48 2.58 12.76
N VAL A 290 27.79 2.62 12.57
CA VAL A 290 28.37 2.80 11.22
C VAL A 290 27.90 1.67 10.29
N GLY A 291 27.99 0.41 10.73
CA GLY A 291 27.52 -0.74 9.97
C GLY A 291 26.03 -0.71 9.70
N PHE A 292 25.26 -0.36 10.72
CA PHE A 292 23.81 -0.23 10.62
C PHE A 292 23.40 0.81 9.57
N PHE A 293 23.92 2.05 9.65
CA PHE A 293 23.57 3.10 8.72
C PHE A 293 24.14 2.89 7.32
N ALA A 294 25.34 2.33 7.19
CA ALA A 294 25.94 2.00 5.91
C ALA A 294 25.21 0.85 5.20
N ALA A 295 24.56 -0.03 5.95
CA ALA A 295 23.78 -1.14 5.38
C ALA A 295 22.55 -0.65 4.63
N ILE A 296 21.92 0.47 5.03
CA ILE A 296 20.71 0.96 4.38
C ILE A 296 20.96 1.27 2.89
N PRO A 297 21.86 2.20 2.52
CA PRO A 297 22.14 2.48 1.11
C PRO A 297 22.74 1.27 0.39
N PHE A 298 23.46 0.39 1.08
CA PHE A 298 23.94 -0.85 0.49
C PHE A 298 22.81 -1.80 0.10
N ILE A 299 21.81 -1.98 0.97
CA ILE A 299 20.62 -2.80 0.69
C ILE A 299 19.84 -2.18 -0.47
N ASP A 300 19.64 -0.86 -0.45
CA ASP A 300 18.97 -0.13 -1.54
C ASP A 300 19.67 -0.35 -2.88
N TRP A 301 20.99 -0.27 -2.88
CA TRP A 301 21.80 -0.55 -4.09
C TRP A 301 21.63 -2.00 -4.58
N VAL A 302 21.65 -2.98 -3.68
CA VAL A 302 21.44 -4.40 -4.03
C VAL A 302 20.04 -4.65 -4.59
N LEU A 303 19.03 -3.96 -4.04
CA LEU A 303 17.64 -4.09 -4.48
C LEU A 303 17.32 -3.23 -5.71
N GLY A 304 18.22 -2.32 -6.10
CA GLY A 304 18.04 -1.42 -7.23
C GLY A 304 16.95 -0.35 -7.03
N ARG A 305 16.63 -0.03 -5.76
CA ARG A 305 15.57 0.93 -5.42
C ARG A 305 15.84 1.59 -4.06
N PRO A 306 15.54 2.89 -3.92
CA PRO A 306 15.61 3.57 -2.64
C PRO A 306 14.47 3.07 -1.72
N SER A 307 14.75 2.98 -0.43
CA SER A 307 13.78 2.66 0.60
C SER A 307 13.50 3.87 1.49
N ASP A 308 12.27 3.95 2.00
CA ASP A 308 11.93 4.90 3.05
C ASP A 308 11.98 4.17 4.39
N GLN A 309 12.96 4.55 5.22
CA GLN A 309 13.19 3.94 6.52
C GLN A 309 12.58 4.75 7.68
N GLY A 310 11.86 5.84 7.38
CA GLY A 310 11.19 6.66 8.38
C GLY A 310 12.11 7.12 9.52
N TYR A 311 11.73 6.80 10.76
CA TYR A 311 12.44 7.24 11.96
C TYR A 311 13.65 6.36 12.38
N VAL A 312 14.23 5.62 11.45
CA VAL A 312 15.35 4.70 11.74
C VAL A 312 16.55 5.40 12.38
N PHE A 313 16.74 6.70 12.13
CA PHE A 313 17.80 7.50 12.73
C PHE A 313 17.72 7.56 14.27
N LEU A 314 16.52 7.33 14.86
CA LEU A 314 16.34 7.33 16.32
C LEU A 314 17.19 6.26 17.03
N ILE A 315 17.61 5.21 16.31
CA ILE A 315 18.50 4.18 16.87
C ILE A 315 19.82 4.79 17.36
N ALA A 316 20.28 5.91 16.77
CA ALA A 316 21.50 6.58 17.17
C ALA A 316 21.47 7.05 18.64
N PHE A 317 20.28 7.38 19.17
CA PHE A 317 20.12 7.79 20.57
C PHE A 317 20.38 6.66 21.56
N THR A 318 20.44 5.42 21.13
CA THR A 318 20.79 4.28 21.97
C THR A 318 22.29 4.12 22.17
N TYR A 319 23.13 4.89 21.42
CA TYR A 319 24.59 4.79 21.51
C TYR A 319 25.15 5.02 22.92
N PRO A 320 24.76 6.05 23.69
CA PRO A 320 25.30 6.25 25.04
C PRO A 320 25.01 5.08 25.98
N ILE A 321 23.83 4.46 25.85
CA ILE A 321 23.44 3.29 26.66
C ILE A 321 24.31 2.10 26.28
N PHE A 322 24.47 1.85 25.00
CA PHE A 322 25.31 0.74 24.50
C PHE A 322 26.77 0.93 24.91
N LEU A 323 27.29 2.16 24.82
CA LEU A 323 28.65 2.52 25.26
C LEU A 323 28.88 2.18 26.74
N ILE A 324 27.93 2.56 27.62
CA ILE A 324 28.03 2.29 29.05
C ILE A 324 28.07 0.80 29.36
N PHE A 325 27.12 0.03 28.77
CA PHE A 325 27.08 -1.41 29.00
C PHE A 325 28.33 -2.12 28.49
N TYR A 326 28.77 -1.81 27.28
CA TYR A 326 29.95 -2.38 26.69
C TYR A 326 31.21 -2.01 27.50
N GLY A 327 31.30 -0.75 27.93
CA GLY A 327 32.38 -0.26 28.78
C GLY A 327 32.48 -1.00 30.12
N MET A 328 31.35 -1.24 30.80
CA MET A 328 31.32 -2.01 32.04
C MET A 328 31.82 -3.44 31.83
N VAL A 329 31.31 -4.13 30.83
CA VAL A 329 31.72 -5.52 30.55
C VAL A 329 33.20 -5.62 30.23
N THR A 330 33.72 -4.74 29.39
CA THR A 330 35.12 -4.74 28.97
C THR A 330 36.05 -4.32 30.10
N PHE A 331 35.65 -3.43 31.00
CA PHE A 331 36.42 -3.03 32.20
C PHE A 331 36.52 -4.18 33.20
N ILE A 332 35.44 -4.93 33.45
CA ILE A 332 35.45 -6.13 34.28
C ILE A 332 36.40 -7.15 33.69
N TYR A 333 36.33 -7.40 32.38
CA TYR A 333 37.22 -8.33 31.70
C TYR A 333 38.70 -7.90 31.77
N TYR A 334 38.98 -6.60 31.59
CA TYR A 334 40.33 -6.06 31.74
C TYR A 334 40.91 -6.28 33.14
N LYS A 335 40.11 -6.02 34.19
CA LYS A 335 40.54 -6.31 35.58
C LYS A 335 40.84 -7.81 35.79
N TYR A 336 39.99 -8.67 35.28
CA TYR A 336 40.20 -10.12 35.36
C TYR A 336 41.52 -10.55 34.69
N GLU A 337 41.77 -10.09 33.47
CA GLU A 337 43.02 -10.40 32.75
C GLU A 337 44.26 -9.80 33.40
N LYS A 338 44.13 -8.66 34.08
CA LYS A 338 45.22 -8.05 34.83
C LYS A 338 45.59 -8.85 36.09
N ASN A 339 44.63 -9.49 36.73
CA ASN A 339 44.82 -10.24 37.98
C ASN A 339 45.21 -11.72 37.76
N LYS A 340 45.32 -12.18 36.52
CA LYS A 340 45.80 -13.53 36.15
C LYS A 340 47.30 -13.74 36.27
N ILE A 341 48.06 -12.82 36.91
CA ILE A 341 49.54 -12.89 37.05
C ILE A 341 49.87 -13.31 38.47
#